data_05ec636577f7c98c7228a2f3852e05a1
#
_entry.id   05ec636577f7c98c7228a2f3852e05a1
#
_cell.length_a   1.000
_cell.length_b   1.000
_cell.length_c   1.000
_cell.angle_alpha   90.00
_cell.angle_beta   90.00
_cell.angle_gamma   90.00
#
_symmetry.space_group_name_H-M   'P 1'
#
loop_
_entity.id
_entity.type
_entity.pdbx_description
1 polymer ?
#
loop_
_entity_poly.entity_id
_entity_poly.type
_entity_poly.pdbx_seq_one_letter_code
_entity_poly.pdbx_strand_id
1 'polypeptide(L)'
;MKPMQIELLKKYVKQPIVANQLQVSAAHSSMISNGVEVNMLTNGAVDRDGSVLDYCRLKDITIQAWSPFQYGMIEGAFFENPAFENLNRKLAEIGEKYGVSATTMAAAWLLRHPANMQVLAGTMNFDRFDEICKACDVQLSKPDWYQIFLAEVRLLTISTRSDTMSSATTF
;
A
#
# COMPACT_ATOMS: atom_id res chain seq x y z
N MET A 1 -11.98 -6.90 6.17
CA MET A 1 -13.17 -7.65 5.68
C MET A 1 -13.42 -7.27 4.23
N LYS A 2 -13.93 -8.20 3.41
CA LYS A 2 -14.39 -7.91 2.03
C LYS A 2 -15.75 -7.20 2.05
N PRO A 3 -16.13 -6.46 0.98
CA PRO A 3 -17.40 -5.72 0.91
C PRO A 3 -18.63 -6.52 1.31
N MET A 4 -18.81 -7.70 0.74
CA MET A 4 -19.97 -8.56 1.04
C MET A 4 -19.98 -9.08 2.48
N GLN A 5 -18.83 -9.23 3.13
CA GLN A 5 -18.78 -9.59 4.55
C GLN A 5 -19.25 -8.42 5.43
N ILE A 6 -18.93 -7.19 5.04
CA ILE A 6 -19.41 -5.97 5.72
C ILE A 6 -20.92 -5.85 5.57
N GLU A 7 -21.47 -6.02 4.36
CA GLU A 7 -22.92 -5.96 4.12
C GLU A 7 -23.66 -7.08 4.89
N LEU A 8 -23.07 -8.27 4.96
CA LEU A 8 -23.66 -9.36 5.74
C LEU A 8 -23.67 -9.04 7.23
N LEU A 9 -22.58 -8.50 7.78
CA LEU A 9 -22.49 -8.11 9.20
C LEU A 9 -23.53 -7.05 9.55
N LYS A 10 -23.76 -6.06 8.69
CA LYS A 10 -24.75 -4.98 8.86
C LYS A 10 -26.19 -5.48 9.00
N LYS A 11 -26.50 -6.72 8.63
CA LYS A 11 -27.81 -7.32 8.89
C LYS A 11 -28.03 -7.66 10.36
N TYR A 12 -26.95 -7.86 11.12
CA TYR A 12 -26.98 -8.32 12.50
C TYR A 12 -26.53 -7.27 13.50
N VAL A 13 -25.79 -6.27 13.03
CA VAL A 13 -25.20 -5.19 13.85
C VAL A 13 -25.81 -3.86 13.47
N LYS A 14 -26.35 -3.14 14.46
CA LYS A 14 -26.96 -1.81 14.26
C LYS A 14 -25.93 -0.67 14.30
N GLN A 15 -24.78 -0.91 14.94
CA GLN A 15 -23.71 0.06 15.07
C GLN A 15 -23.06 0.33 13.70
N PRO A 16 -22.65 1.56 13.41
CA PRO A 16 -21.95 1.88 12.19
C PRO A 16 -20.58 1.18 12.15
N ILE A 17 -20.21 0.62 11.01
CA ILE A 17 -18.87 0.11 10.77
C ILE A 17 -18.04 1.29 10.29
N VAL A 18 -17.19 1.82 11.15
CA VAL A 18 -16.44 3.06 10.91
C VAL A 18 -15.02 2.82 10.39
N ALA A 19 -14.47 1.61 10.56
CA ALA A 19 -13.13 1.27 10.13
C ALA A 19 -13.03 -0.17 9.64
N ASN A 20 -12.14 -0.41 8.68
CA ASN A 20 -11.76 -1.72 8.17
C ASN A 20 -10.23 -1.84 8.15
N GLN A 21 -9.69 -2.79 8.91
CA GLN A 21 -8.26 -3.04 8.92
C GLN A 21 -7.86 -3.88 7.70
N LEU A 22 -6.98 -3.32 6.87
CA LEU A 22 -6.48 -3.94 5.63
C LEU A 22 -4.96 -3.85 5.59
N GLN A 23 -4.31 -4.88 5.03
CA GLN A 23 -2.88 -4.79 4.75
C GLN A 23 -2.67 -3.81 3.60
N VAL A 24 -1.89 -2.78 3.83
CA VAL A 24 -1.45 -1.85 2.79
C VAL A 24 -0.16 -1.14 3.19
N SER A 25 0.77 -1.12 2.27
CA SER A 25 2.05 -0.41 2.36
C SER A 25 2.48 0.05 0.99
N ALA A 26 3.56 0.83 0.91
CA ALA A 26 4.18 1.21 -0.37
C ALA A 26 4.73 0.02 -1.16
N ALA A 27 5.02 -1.12 -0.50
CA ALA A 27 5.45 -2.37 -1.10
C ALA A 27 4.34 -3.43 -1.20
N HIS A 28 3.10 -3.10 -0.82
CA HIS A 28 1.92 -3.95 -0.91
C HIS A 28 0.69 -3.10 -1.23
N SER A 29 0.60 -2.66 -2.47
CA SER A 29 -0.40 -1.67 -2.93
C SER A 29 -1.45 -2.27 -3.88
N SER A 30 -1.62 -3.60 -3.89
CA SER A 30 -2.47 -4.31 -4.85
C SER A 30 -3.92 -3.80 -4.92
N MET A 31 -4.51 -3.38 -3.79
CA MET A 31 -5.86 -2.82 -3.80
C MET A 31 -5.95 -1.45 -4.51
N ILE A 32 -4.82 -0.73 -4.64
CA ILE A 32 -4.73 0.52 -5.39
C ILE A 32 -4.52 0.21 -6.87
N SER A 33 -3.58 -0.70 -7.21
CA SER A 33 -3.30 -1.07 -8.60
C SER A 33 -4.49 -1.76 -9.28
N ASN A 34 -5.28 -2.56 -8.57
CA ASN A 34 -6.52 -3.15 -9.11
C ASN A 34 -7.48 -2.09 -9.67
N GLY A 35 -7.57 -0.92 -9.05
CA GLY A 35 -8.40 0.19 -9.53
C GLY A 35 -7.80 0.95 -10.73
N VAL A 36 -6.52 0.75 -11.05
CA VAL A 36 -5.81 1.39 -12.17
C VAL A 36 -5.77 0.48 -13.40
N GLU A 37 -5.59 -0.83 -13.21
CA GLU A 37 -5.43 -1.83 -14.27
C GLU A 37 -6.77 -2.43 -14.72
N VAL A 38 -7.80 -1.59 -14.92
CA VAL A 38 -9.15 -2.05 -15.28
C VAL A 38 -9.20 -2.56 -16.72
N ASN A 39 -9.79 -3.74 -16.92
CA ASN A 39 -9.95 -4.40 -18.23
C ASN A 39 -8.62 -4.65 -18.96
N MET A 40 -7.56 -4.97 -18.22
CA MET A 40 -6.25 -5.31 -18.75
C MET A 40 -5.95 -6.80 -18.52
N LEU A 41 -5.10 -7.38 -19.39
CA LEU A 41 -4.64 -8.79 -19.25
C LEU A 41 -3.36 -8.86 -18.40
N THR A 42 -3.42 -8.28 -17.20
CA THR A 42 -2.31 -8.25 -16.24
C THR A 42 -2.71 -8.89 -14.92
N ASN A 43 -1.73 -9.31 -14.15
CA ASN A 43 -1.99 -9.87 -12.82
C ASN A 43 -2.62 -8.85 -11.85
N GLY A 44 -2.34 -7.56 -12.03
CA GLY A 44 -2.92 -6.48 -11.24
C GLY A 44 -4.40 -6.22 -11.55
N ALA A 45 -4.89 -6.61 -12.75
CA ALA A 45 -6.30 -6.45 -13.12
C ALA A 45 -7.22 -7.54 -12.54
N VAL A 46 -6.66 -8.54 -11.84
CA VAL A 46 -7.46 -9.59 -11.18
C VAL A 46 -7.97 -9.07 -9.85
N ASP A 47 -9.27 -8.82 -9.76
CA ASP A 47 -9.91 -8.42 -8.50
C ASP A 47 -9.86 -9.58 -7.48
N ARG A 48 -9.02 -9.45 -6.45
CA ARG A 48 -8.83 -10.43 -5.38
C ARG A 48 -9.59 -10.10 -4.11
N ASP A 49 -10.03 -8.85 -3.95
CA ASP A 49 -10.55 -8.33 -2.69
C ASP A 49 -11.98 -7.75 -2.79
N GLY A 50 -12.61 -7.78 -3.98
CA GLY A 50 -13.96 -7.31 -4.22
C GLY A 50 -14.03 -5.78 -4.20
N SER A 51 -13.00 -5.11 -4.71
CA SER A 51 -12.91 -3.64 -4.78
C SER A 51 -13.08 -2.98 -3.40
N VAL A 52 -12.45 -3.57 -2.38
CA VAL A 52 -12.60 -3.15 -0.98
C VAL A 52 -12.20 -1.69 -0.75
N LEU A 53 -11.21 -1.18 -1.50
CA LEU A 53 -10.79 0.22 -1.44
C LEU A 53 -11.93 1.17 -1.80
N ASP A 54 -12.54 0.96 -2.97
CA ASP A 54 -13.63 1.80 -3.46
C ASP A 54 -14.90 1.62 -2.62
N TYR A 55 -15.16 0.42 -2.14
CA TYR A 55 -16.25 0.17 -1.22
C TYR A 55 -16.10 0.96 0.09
N CYS A 56 -14.91 0.95 0.71
CA CYS A 56 -14.64 1.72 1.92
C CYS A 56 -14.82 3.23 1.68
N ARG A 57 -14.34 3.74 0.54
CA ARG A 57 -14.55 5.14 0.13
C ARG A 57 -16.03 5.48 -0.05
N LEU A 58 -16.78 4.62 -0.74
CA LEU A 58 -18.23 4.81 -0.98
C LEU A 58 -19.07 4.83 0.31
N LYS A 59 -18.60 4.11 1.34
CA LYS A 59 -19.31 3.95 2.62
C LYS A 59 -18.73 4.77 3.76
N ASP A 60 -17.77 5.65 3.47
CA ASP A 60 -17.07 6.47 4.47
C ASP A 60 -16.43 5.63 5.61
N ILE A 61 -15.95 4.44 5.25
CA ILE A 61 -15.25 3.54 6.17
C ILE A 61 -13.76 3.84 6.12
N THR A 62 -13.17 4.24 7.24
CA THR A 62 -11.73 4.48 7.34
C THR A 62 -10.95 3.19 7.16
N ILE A 63 -9.91 3.22 6.31
CA ILE A 63 -8.99 2.09 6.14
C ILE A 63 -7.88 2.23 7.17
N GLN A 64 -7.76 1.27 8.07
CA GLN A 64 -6.65 1.15 9.00
C GLN A 64 -5.58 0.25 8.38
N ALA A 65 -4.50 0.87 7.86
CA ALA A 65 -3.39 0.19 7.23
C ALA A 65 -2.54 -0.54 8.27
N TRP A 66 -2.69 -1.86 8.39
CA TRP A 66 -1.80 -2.67 9.21
C TRP A 66 -0.58 -3.12 8.39
N SER A 67 0.52 -3.41 9.07
CA SER A 67 1.82 -3.70 8.46
C SER A 67 2.27 -2.66 7.42
N PRO A 68 2.23 -1.35 7.74
CA PRO A 68 2.43 -0.27 6.77
C PRO A 68 3.84 -0.21 6.20
N PHE A 69 4.78 -0.97 6.77
CA PHE A 69 6.20 -1.05 6.37
C PHE A 69 6.62 -2.46 5.94
N GLN A 70 5.66 -3.36 5.74
CA GLN A 70 5.91 -4.74 5.32
C GLN A 70 5.38 -4.98 3.90
N TYR A 71 5.96 -5.97 3.22
CA TYR A 71 5.54 -6.37 1.87
C TYR A 71 4.65 -7.62 1.85
N GLY A 72 4.41 -8.24 2.99
CA GLY A 72 3.52 -9.37 3.19
C GLY A 72 3.21 -9.56 4.66
N MET A 73 2.37 -10.56 4.99
CA MET A 73 1.91 -10.78 6.35
C MET A 73 3.03 -11.29 7.29
N ILE A 74 3.98 -12.06 6.77
CA ILE A 74 5.07 -12.69 7.53
C ILE A 74 6.44 -12.40 6.91
N GLU A 75 6.49 -11.85 5.70
CA GLU A 75 7.70 -11.71 4.89
C GLU A 75 8.66 -10.63 5.40
N GLY A 76 8.20 -9.76 6.29
CA GLY A 76 9.04 -8.76 6.94
C GLY A 76 8.96 -7.37 6.32
N ALA A 77 9.86 -6.47 6.75
CA ALA A 77 9.92 -5.11 6.29
C ALA A 77 10.54 -5.02 4.88
N PHE A 78 10.05 -4.08 4.08
CA PHE A 78 10.64 -3.81 2.76
C PHE A 78 11.85 -2.87 2.83
N PHE A 79 12.06 -2.14 3.94
CA PHE A 79 13.25 -1.33 4.14
C PHE A 79 14.51 -2.20 4.18
N GLU A 80 15.60 -1.69 3.56
CA GLU A 80 16.90 -2.38 3.46
C GLU A 80 16.83 -3.77 2.76
N ASN A 81 15.70 -4.15 2.23
CA ASN A 81 15.54 -5.39 1.49
C ASN A 81 15.92 -5.17 0.01
N PRO A 82 16.92 -5.92 -0.52
CA PRO A 82 17.37 -5.77 -1.91
C PRO A 82 16.26 -5.95 -2.96
N ALA A 83 15.24 -6.75 -2.66
CA ALA A 83 14.10 -6.93 -3.56
C ALA A 83 13.31 -5.62 -3.78
N PHE A 84 13.41 -4.65 -2.88
CA PHE A 84 12.74 -3.36 -2.93
C PHE A 84 13.70 -2.17 -3.05
N GLU A 85 14.92 -2.39 -3.57
CA GLU A 85 15.95 -1.36 -3.70
C GLU A 85 15.43 -0.11 -4.40
N ASN A 86 14.72 -0.26 -5.53
CA ASN A 86 14.17 0.86 -6.28
C ASN A 86 13.14 1.67 -5.47
N LEU A 87 12.25 0.98 -4.73
CA LEU A 87 11.28 1.62 -3.84
C LEU A 87 11.98 2.36 -2.70
N ASN A 88 12.95 1.69 -2.04
CA ASN A 88 13.69 2.27 -0.92
C ASN A 88 14.48 3.51 -1.37
N ARG A 89 15.16 3.45 -2.52
CA ARG A 89 15.85 4.59 -3.10
C ARG A 89 14.89 5.75 -3.41
N LYS A 90 13.70 5.45 -3.97
CA LYS A 90 12.71 6.48 -4.29
C LYS A 90 12.10 7.11 -3.04
N LEU A 91 11.82 6.34 -2.00
CA LEU A 91 11.36 6.86 -0.71
C LEU A 91 12.41 7.78 -0.05
N ALA A 92 13.70 7.40 -0.10
CA ALA A 92 14.78 8.23 0.42
C ALA A 92 14.94 9.54 -0.38
N GLU A 93 14.98 9.46 -1.71
CA GLU A 93 15.11 10.62 -2.62
C GLU A 93 13.98 11.64 -2.40
N ILE A 94 12.72 11.16 -2.33
CA ILE A 94 11.58 12.05 -2.09
C ILE A 94 11.57 12.52 -0.64
N GLY A 95 11.92 11.65 0.33
CA GLY A 95 12.06 12.02 1.73
C GLY A 95 13.03 13.18 1.93
N GLU A 96 14.20 13.13 1.30
CA GLU A 96 15.19 14.21 1.32
C GLU A 96 14.60 15.54 0.81
N LYS A 97 13.85 15.50 -0.29
CA LYS A 97 13.16 16.68 -0.86
C LYS A 97 12.21 17.34 0.15
N TYR A 98 11.58 16.56 1.02
CA TYR A 98 10.64 17.04 2.05
C TYR A 98 11.29 17.20 3.43
N GLY A 99 12.59 16.92 3.57
CA GLY A 99 13.32 17.00 4.84
C GLY A 99 12.89 15.95 5.87
N VAL A 100 12.45 14.78 5.41
CA VAL A 100 11.97 13.69 6.27
C VAL A 100 12.63 12.35 5.92
N SER A 101 12.56 11.38 6.84
CA SER A 101 13.10 10.03 6.62
C SER A 101 12.25 9.23 5.61
N ALA A 102 12.85 8.16 5.06
CA ALA A 102 12.12 7.21 4.20
C ALA A 102 10.94 6.55 4.93
N THR A 103 11.06 6.31 6.24
CA THR A 103 9.97 5.79 7.10
C THR A 103 8.80 6.78 7.15
N THR A 104 9.10 8.05 7.44
CA THR A 104 8.11 9.13 7.42
C THR A 104 7.44 9.24 6.05
N MET A 105 8.24 9.18 4.97
CA MET A 105 7.71 9.28 3.61
C MET A 105 6.82 8.11 3.23
N ALA A 106 7.13 6.88 3.64
CA ALA A 106 6.28 5.72 3.40
C ALA A 106 4.92 5.84 4.13
N ALA A 107 4.91 6.38 5.35
CA ALA A 107 3.68 6.68 6.08
C ALA A 107 2.89 7.82 5.42
N ALA A 108 3.56 8.89 4.99
CA ALA A 108 2.96 10.02 4.30
C ALA A 108 2.32 9.60 2.96
N TRP A 109 2.91 8.63 2.27
CA TRP A 109 2.35 8.06 1.04
C TRP A 109 0.97 7.43 1.27
N LEU A 110 0.79 6.67 2.35
CA LEU A 110 -0.51 6.11 2.76
C LEU A 110 -1.51 7.22 3.12
N LEU A 111 -1.10 8.15 3.98
CA LEU A 111 -1.97 9.24 4.46
C LEU A 111 -2.41 10.18 3.33
N ARG A 112 -1.60 10.31 2.27
CA ARG A 112 -1.91 11.15 1.10
C ARG A 112 -3.04 10.59 0.25
N HIS A 113 -3.32 9.29 0.32
CA HIS A 113 -4.36 8.66 -0.48
C HIS A 113 -5.76 9.15 -0.07
N PRO A 114 -6.67 9.45 -1.03
CA PRO A 114 -7.98 10.03 -0.73
C PRO A 114 -8.99 9.05 -0.08
N ALA A 115 -8.57 7.85 0.27
CA ALA A 115 -9.39 6.83 0.92
C ALA A 115 -9.44 6.96 2.46
N ASN A 116 -9.03 8.08 3.02
CA ASN A 116 -9.01 8.32 4.47
C ASN A 116 -8.33 7.17 5.23
N MET A 117 -7.02 6.97 4.96
CA MET A 117 -6.25 5.91 5.59
C MET A 117 -5.66 6.36 6.93
N GLN A 118 -5.59 5.45 7.88
CA GLN A 118 -4.87 5.57 9.15
C GLN A 118 -3.73 4.56 9.18
N VAL A 119 -2.54 4.98 9.59
CA VAL A 119 -1.36 4.11 9.73
C VAL A 119 -1.37 3.47 11.12
N LEU A 120 -1.38 2.13 11.18
CA LEU A 120 -1.20 1.40 12.42
C LEU A 120 0.29 1.17 12.69
N ALA A 121 0.89 2.02 13.51
CA ALA A 121 2.30 1.97 13.88
C ALA A 121 2.55 0.81 14.87
N GLY A 122 2.97 -0.35 14.37
CA GLY A 122 3.29 -1.53 15.18
C GLY A 122 4.69 -1.44 15.80
N THR A 123 5.00 -0.36 16.54
CA THR A 123 6.30 -0.18 17.18
C THR A 123 6.16 0.28 18.64
N MET A 124 7.07 -0.21 19.50
CA MET A 124 7.26 0.28 20.88
C MET A 124 8.48 1.19 21.01
N ASN A 125 9.20 1.44 19.91
CA ASN A 125 10.30 2.39 19.87
C ASN A 125 9.77 3.81 19.68
N PHE A 126 9.99 4.70 20.66
CA PHE A 126 9.46 6.06 20.66
C PHE A 126 10.03 6.92 19.53
N ASP A 127 11.32 6.78 19.19
CA ASP A 127 11.94 7.55 18.11
C ASP A 127 11.30 7.18 16.76
N ARG A 128 11.09 5.90 16.53
CA ARG A 128 10.39 5.42 15.32
C ARG A 128 8.93 5.85 15.29
N PHE A 129 8.26 5.85 16.43
CA PHE A 129 6.89 6.33 16.53
C PHE A 129 6.80 7.82 16.21
N ASP A 130 7.71 8.64 16.74
CA ASP A 130 7.79 10.08 16.44
C ASP A 130 8.02 10.33 14.94
N GLU A 131 8.93 9.57 14.32
CA GLU A 131 9.13 9.64 12.86
C GLU A 131 7.86 9.35 12.07
N ILE A 132 7.09 8.34 12.47
CA ILE A 132 5.82 8.01 11.80
C ILE A 132 4.81 9.14 11.99
N CYS A 133 4.74 9.75 13.17
CA CYS A 133 3.84 10.88 13.45
C CYS A 133 4.13 12.10 12.59
N LYS A 134 5.40 12.39 12.27
CA LYS A 134 5.79 13.48 11.36
C LYS A 134 5.16 13.37 9.97
N ALA A 135 4.75 12.17 9.56
CA ALA A 135 4.06 11.96 8.28
C ALA A 135 2.73 12.75 8.16
N CYS A 136 2.10 13.07 9.28
CA CYS A 136 0.86 13.86 9.30
C CYS A 136 1.05 15.30 8.79
N ASP A 137 2.27 15.83 8.91
CA ASP A 137 2.61 17.21 8.51
C ASP A 137 3.13 17.28 7.07
N VAL A 138 3.38 16.14 6.42
CA VAL A 138 3.93 16.06 5.07
C VAL A 138 2.86 16.32 4.03
N GLN A 139 2.97 17.44 3.30
CA GLN A 139 2.10 17.76 2.17
C GLN A 139 2.64 17.14 0.88
N LEU A 140 2.58 15.82 0.76
CA LEU A 140 3.09 15.07 -0.39
C LEU A 140 2.34 15.43 -1.67
N SER A 141 3.07 15.86 -2.72
CA SER A 141 2.48 16.22 -4.01
C SER A 141 1.96 14.98 -4.76
N LYS A 142 0.99 15.19 -5.68
CA LYS A 142 0.49 14.09 -6.52
C LYS A 142 1.60 13.48 -7.40
N PRO A 143 2.47 14.26 -8.08
CA PRO A 143 3.57 13.69 -8.86
C PRO A 143 4.53 12.84 -8.03
N ASP A 144 4.89 13.28 -6.83
CA ASP A 144 5.79 12.53 -5.95
C ASP A 144 5.12 11.27 -5.42
N TRP A 145 3.83 11.33 -5.09
CA TRP A 145 3.05 10.15 -4.72
C TRP A 145 3.08 9.07 -5.82
N TYR A 146 2.85 9.48 -7.08
CA TYR A 146 2.89 8.57 -8.23
C TYR A 146 4.28 8.02 -8.51
N GLN A 147 5.35 8.77 -8.25
CA GLN A 147 6.71 8.26 -8.40
C GLN A 147 7.00 7.12 -7.42
N ILE A 148 6.53 7.21 -6.18
CA ILE A 148 6.63 6.12 -5.19
C ILE A 148 5.80 4.91 -5.64
N PHE A 149 4.56 5.13 -6.05
CA PHE A 149 3.67 4.06 -6.55
C PHE A 149 4.30 3.31 -7.73
N LEU A 150 4.81 4.01 -8.72
CA LEU A 150 5.45 3.40 -9.90
C LEU A 150 6.77 2.69 -9.57
N ALA A 151 7.46 3.06 -8.50
CA ALA A 151 8.68 2.40 -8.07
C ALA A 151 8.41 0.97 -7.56
N GLU A 152 7.23 0.73 -6.98
CA GLU A 152 6.76 -0.60 -6.57
C GLU A 152 6.24 -1.42 -7.76
N VAL A 153 5.35 -0.85 -8.57
CA VAL A 153 4.67 -1.55 -9.68
C VAL A 153 5.66 -2.07 -10.73
N ARG A 154 6.76 -1.36 -11.00
CA ARG A 154 7.80 -1.82 -11.93
C ARG A 154 8.48 -3.13 -11.53
N LEU A 155 8.55 -3.44 -10.25
CA LEU A 155 9.11 -4.72 -9.76
C LEU A 155 8.22 -5.91 -10.13
N LEU A 156 6.91 -5.76 -10.04
CA LEU A 156 5.96 -6.80 -10.42
C LEU A 156 6.02 -7.15 -11.90
N THR A 157 6.29 -6.16 -12.77
CA THR A 157 6.37 -6.36 -14.23
C THR A 157 7.70 -7.03 -14.65
N ILE A 158 8.78 -6.85 -13.90
CA ILE A 158 10.10 -7.45 -14.20
C ILE A 158 10.14 -8.91 -13.74
N SER A 159 9.55 -9.24 -12.59
CA SER A 159 9.49 -10.60 -12.08
C SER A 159 8.73 -11.54 -13.02
N THR A 160 7.61 -11.09 -13.60
CA THR A 160 6.82 -11.91 -14.55
C THR A 160 7.51 -12.13 -15.89
N ARG A 161 8.47 -11.25 -16.29
CA ARG A 161 9.26 -11.45 -17.53
C ARG A 161 10.40 -12.46 -17.38
N SER A 162 11.00 -12.60 -16.20
CA SER A 162 12.06 -13.58 -15.96
C SER A 162 11.52 -15.02 -15.95
N ASP A 163 10.33 -15.23 -15.42
CA ASP A 163 9.69 -16.55 -15.34
C ASP A 163 9.22 -17.07 -16.70
N THR A 164 8.83 -16.18 -17.63
CA THR A 164 8.43 -16.56 -19.00
C THR A 164 9.60 -16.84 -19.94
N MET A 165 10.81 -16.31 -19.67
CA MET A 165 11.99 -16.59 -20.49
C MET A 165 12.71 -17.88 -20.11
N SER A 166 12.53 -18.40 -18.89
CA SER A 166 13.13 -19.68 -18.44
C SER A 166 12.41 -20.91 -18.96
N SER A 167 11.16 -20.80 -19.40
CA SER A 167 10.37 -21.92 -19.93
C SER A 167 10.42 -22.09 -21.45
N ALA A 168 11.11 -21.21 -22.18
CA ALA A 168 11.17 -21.22 -23.65
C ALA A 168 12.44 -21.88 -24.25
N THR A 169 13.29 -22.50 -23.42
CA THR A 169 14.53 -23.13 -23.91
C THR A 169 14.55 -24.62 -23.62
N THR A 170 13.50 -25.37 -24.02
CA THR A 170 13.56 -26.81 -24.13
C THR A 170 12.52 -27.29 -25.15
N PHE A 171 12.86 -27.20 -26.43
CA PHE A 171 12.39 -28.03 -27.54
C PHE A 171 13.52 -28.18 -28.52
#